data_5f0902bf0b2e92e5550e478b31a650d2
#
_entry.id   5f0902bf0b2e92e5550e478b31a650d2
#
_cell.length_a   1.000
_cell.length_b   1.000
_cell.length_c   1.000
_cell.angle_alpha   90.00
_cell.angle_beta   90.00
_cell.angle_gamma   90.00
#
_symmetry.space_group_name_H-M   'P 1'
#
loop_
_entity.id
_entity.type
_entity.pdbx_description
1 polymer ?
#
loop_
_entity_poly.entity_id
_entity_poly.type
_entity_poly.pdbx_seq_one_letter_code
_entity_poly.pdbx_strand_id
1 'polypeptide(L)' 'MMNLSVEDVSGYLTVQLDQLNNTRLKLGEVKSEDGTITADIVTVDNSLVQRLKVNRHTGAIEYQN' A
#
# COMPACT_ATOMS: atom_id res chain seq x y z
N MET A 1 20.67 1.13 -3.64
CA MET A 1 19.63 1.99 -3.05
C MET A 1 18.32 1.76 -3.78
N MET A 2 17.26 1.50 -3.05
CA MET A 2 15.93 1.33 -3.64
C MET A 2 15.31 2.70 -3.89
N ASN A 3 14.56 2.79 -4.96
CA ASN A 3 13.88 4.02 -5.34
C ASN A 3 12.47 3.65 -5.80
N LEU A 4 11.66 3.29 -4.83
CA LEU A 4 10.31 2.82 -5.12
C LEU A 4 9.41 3.95 -5.59
N SER A 5 8.57 3.65 -6.55
CA SER A 5 7.55 4.58 -7.03
C SER A 5 6.18 4.16 -6.53
N VAL A 6 5.19 5.04 -6.70
CA VAL A 6 3.80 4.73 -6.39
C VAL A 6 3.35 3.49 -7.17
N GLU A 7 3.77 3.38 -8.43
CA GLU A 7 3.41 2.23 -9.26
C GLU A 7 4.00 0.93 -8.72
N ASP A 8 5.24 0.98 -8.25
CA ASP A 8 5.90 -0.21 -7.67
C ASP A 8 5.15 -0.69 -6.43
N VAL A 9 4.82 0.23 -5.53
CA VAL A 9 4.12 -0.09 -4.30
C VAL A 9 2.70 -0.57 -4.59
N SER A 10 2.01 0.10 -5.51
CA SER A 10 0.65 -0.31 -5.90
C SER A 10 0.63 -1.71 -6.49
N GLY A 11 1.58 -2.01 -7.37
CA GLY A 11 1.70 -3.34 -7.96
C GLY A 11 1.96 -4.41 -6.92
N TYR A 12 2.88 -4.15 -6.00
CA TYR A 12 3.22 -5.08 -4.94
C TYR A 12 2.00 -5.38 -4.06
N LEU A 13 1.31 -4.34 -3.61
CA LEU A 13 0.16 -4.49 -2.73
C LEU A 13 -1.02 -5.15 -3.44
N THR A 14 -1.22 -4.87 -4.72
CA THR A 14 -2.26 -5.51 -5.50
C THR A 14 -2.02 -7.02 -5.56
N VAL A 15 -0.78 -7.43 -5.80
CA VAL A 15 -0.42 -8.84 -5.82
C VAL A 15 -0.64 -9.49 -4.44
N GLN A 16 -0.25 -8.77 -3.37
CA GLN A 16 -0.45 -9.27 -2.02
C GLN A 16 -1.93 -9.50 -1.70
N LEU A 17 -2.77 -8.55 -2.04
CA LEU A 17 -4.22 -8.66 -1.80
C LEU A 17 -4.81 -9.81 -2.61
N ASP A 18 -4.35 -9.98 -3.84
CA ASP A 18 -4.81 -11.07 -4.71
C ASP A 18 -4.43 -12.44 -4.13
N GLN A 19 -3.22 -12.55 -3.60
CA GLN A 19 -2.75 -13.80 -2.98
C GLN A 19 -3.53 -14.16 -1.72
N LEU A 20 -4.05 -13.16 -1.01
CA LEU A 20 -4.87 -13.41 0.17
C LEU A 20 -6.26 -13.93 -0.18
N ASN A 21 -6.64 -13.85 -1.44
CA ASN A 21 -7.93 -14.31 -1.92
C ASN A 21 -9.10 -13.64 -1.19
N ASN A 22 -8.88 -12.39 -0.75
CA ASN A 22 -9.89 -11.66 -0.01
C ASN A 22 -10.56 -10.66 -0.95
N THR A 23 -11.77 -10.99 -1.40
CA THR A 23 -12.50 -10.18 -2.34
C THR A 23 -13.16 -8.95 -1.71
N ARG A 24 -13.10 -8.83 -0.38
CA ARG A 24 -13.68 -7.71 0.34
C ARG A 24 -12.73 -6.54 0.51
N LEU A 25 -11.44 -6.75 0.22
CA LEU A 25 -10.43 -5.72 0.36
C LEU A 25 -9.91 -5.29 -1.00
N LYS A 26 -9.54 -4.03 -1.09
CA LYS A 26 -8.93 -3.49 -2.30
C LYS A 26 -7.92 -2.43 -1.91
N LEU A 27 -7.05 -2.10 -2.85
CA LEU A 27 -6.12 -1.00 -2.68
C LEU A 27 -6.88 0.31 -2.87
N GLY A 28 -6.80 1.19 -1.88
CA GLY A 28 -7.39 2.51 -1.96
C GLY A 28 -6.43 3.53 -2.53
N GLU A 29 -6.26 4.64 -1.84
CA GLU A 29 -5.37 5.71 -2.30
C GLU A 29 -3.92 5.38 -2.01
N VAL A 30 -3.05 5.70 -2.96
CA VAL A 30 -1.60 5.57 -2.79
C VAL A 30 -0.98 6.93 -3.08
N LYS A 31 -0.20 7.45 -2.14
CA LYS A 31 0.44 8.76 -2.25
C LYS A 31 1.92 8.67 -1.99
N SER A 32 2.69 9.52 -2.66
CA SER A 32 4.12 9.65 -2.41
C SER A 32 4.40 11.00 -1.78
N GLU A 33 5.06 11.00 -0.62
CA GLU A 33 5.44 12.21 0.11
C GLU A 33 6.84 12.05 0.71
N ASP A 34 7.74 12.98 0.41
CA ASP A 34 9.06 13.10 1.05
C ASP A 34 9.77 11.77 1.34
N GLY A 35 9.91 10.94 0.32
CA GLY A 35 10.62 9.67 0.48
C GLY A 35 9.79 8.56 1.11
N THR A 36 8.51 8.82 1.36
CA THR A 36 7.58 7.83 1.91
C THR A 36 6.39 7.67 0.98
N ILE A 37 5.97 6.44 0.79
CA ILE A 37 4.75 6.15 0.03
C ILE A 37 3.72 5.63 1.02
N THR A 38 2.56 6.29 1.07
CA THR A 38 1.44 5.90 1.92
C THR A 38 0.40 5.20 1.07
N ALA A 39 -0.03 4.02 1.51
CA ALA A 39 -1.03 3.24 0.80
C ALA A 39 -2.15 2.82 1.74
N ASP A 40 -3.38 2.98 1.29
CA ASP A 40 -4.56 2.61 2.08
C ASP A 40 -5.13 1.29 1.59
N ILE A 41 -5.41 0.40 2.52
CA ILE A 41 -6.16 -0.82 2.25
C ILE A 41 -7.59 -0.55 2.73
N VAL A 42 -8.55 -0.69 1.83
CA VAL A 42 -9.93 -0.37 2.12
C VAL A 42 -10.84 -1.54 1.77
N THR A 43 -12.05 -1.52 2.33
CA THR A 43 -13.09 -2.46 1.94
C THR A 43 -13.67 -2.05 0.58
N VAL A 44 -14.50 -2.92 0.00
CA VAL A 44 -15.18 -2.58 -1.26
C VAL A 44 -16.10 -1.37 -1.11
N ASP A 45 -16.47 -1.02 0.12
CA ASP A 45 -17.27 0.16 0.46
C ASP A 45 -16.43 1.41 0.67
N ASN A 46 -15.11 1.31 0.47
CA ASN A 46 -14.15 2.38 0.70
C ASN A 46 -13.93 2.75 2.17
N SER A 47 -14.21 1.82 3.09
CA SER A 47 -13.89 2.00 4.51
C SER A 47 -12.44 1.64 4.75
N LEU A 48 -11.71 2.53 5.43
CA LEU A 48 -10.31 2.30 5.72
C LEU A 48 -10.13 1.14 6.69
N VAL A 49 -9.38 0.12 6.28
CA VAL A 49 -9.03 -1.03 7.12
C VAL A 49 -7.64 -0.84 7.70
N GLN A 50 -6.70 -0.45 6.86
CA GLN A 50 -5.33 -0.29 7.28
C GLN A 50 -4.59 0.69 6.38
N ARG A 51 -3.66 1.43 6.96
CA ARG A 51 -2.77 2.32 6.22
C ARG A 51 -1.34 1.82 6.37
N LEU A 52 -0.63 1.81 5.26
CA LEU A 52 0.76 1.37 5.20
C LEU A 52 1.63 2.55 4.83
N LYS A 53 2.79 2.66 5.47
CA LYS A 53 3.83 3.59 5.06
C LYS A 53 5.04 2.79 4.59
N VAL A 54 5.48 3.06 3.38
CA VAL A 54 6.62 2.38 2.78
C VAL A 54 7.76 3.38 2.59
N ASN A 55 8.93 3.07 3.13
CA ASN A 55 10.11 3.88 2.91
C ASN A 55 10.62 3.59 1.49
N ARG A 56 10.67 4.63 0.64
CA ARG A 56 11.08 4.48 -0.75
C ARG A 56 12.52 4.01 -0.92
N HIS A 57 13.36 4.30 0.06
CA HIS A 57 14.80 4.04 -0.05
C HIS A 57 15.18 2.68 0.52
N THR A 58 14.50 2.23 1.55
CA THR A 58 14.84 0.96 2.22
C THR A 58 13.83 -0.15 1.96
N GLY A 59 12.62 0.20 1.53
CA GLY A 59 11.53 -0.77 1.37
C GLY A 59 10.86 -1.18 2.67
N ALA A 60 11.25 -0.56 3.79
CA ALA A 60 10.65 -0.88 5.08
C ALA A 60 9.17 -0.46 5.10
N ILE A 61 8.33 -1.31 5.66
CA ILE A 61 6.88 -1.08 5.71
C ILE A 61 6.45 -0.91 7.17
N GLU A 62 5.72 0.16 7.44
CA GLU A 62 5.08 0.40 8.72
C GLU A 62 3.58 0.33 8.56
N TYR A 63 2.91 -0.34 9.48
CA TYR A 63 1.46 -0.45 9.49
C TYR A 63 0.88 0.58 10.46
N GLN A 64 -0.10 1.33 10.00
CA GLN A 64 -0.80 2.32 10.81
C GLN A 64 -2.28 1.97 10.88
N ASN A 65 -2.79 1.89 12.07
CA ASN A 65 -4.20 1.67 12.30
C ASN A 65 -4.92 2.97 12.58
#